data_0a52d282edade3a4cf3f018893504170
#
_entry.id   0a52d282edade3a4cf3f018893504170
#
_cell.length_a   1.000
_cell.length_b   1.000
_cell.length_c   1.000
_cell.angle_alpha   90.00
_cell.angle_beta   90.00
_cell.angle_gamma   90.00
#
_symmetry.space_group_name_H-M   'P 1'
#
loop_
_entity.id
_entity.type
_entity.pdbx_description
1 polymer ?
#
loop_
_entity_poly.entity_id
_entity_poly.type
_entity_poly.pdbx_seq_one_letter_code
_entity_poly.pdbx_strand_id
1 'polypeptide(L)'
;MDKFFKITERGSNVRTEIIAGLTTFFAMAYIVITNPNQIVSFNTAGDLGRIWNAVYVASILAAVIGTLLMAFYAKMPFAQACGMGLNSFFFVSFILPAMIKGSDVIEGYRAGLVIILVSGIIFLLLSVTGLRSKIARALPDCLKKAISAGIGLFIAFIGFQNVGIIQANQYTLVQFVDIHGALENGTFKATALPALLALLGFLLIAVLEKFKVKGSVLISIGAVTVL
;
A
#
# COMPACT_ATOMS: atom_id res chain seq x y z
N MET A 1 31.66 6.89 1.59
CA MET A 1 30.39 6.16 1.80
C MET A 1 30.53 5.08 2.86
N ASP A 2 31.53 4.22 2.79
CA ASP A 2 31.70 3.10 3.72
C ASP A 2 31.89 3.53 5.19
N LYS A 3 32.68 4.60 5.46
CA LYS A 3 32.86 5.17 6.82
C LYS A 3 31.52 5.63 7.46
N PHE A 4 30.55 6.05 6.67
CA PHE A 4 29.29 6.57 7.21
C PHE A 4 28.23 5.46 7.37
N PHE A 5 28.09 4.59 6.38
CA PHE A 5 27.06 3.55 6.36
C PHE A 5 27.54 2.18 6.85
N LYS A 6 28.87 2.02 7.05
CA LYS A 6 29.49 0.76 7.53
C LYS A 6 29.11 -0.47 6.69
N ILE A 7 29.09 -0.29 5.37
CA ILE A 7 28.61 -1.29 4.43
C ILE A 7 29.42 -2.57 4.52
N THR A 8 30.75 -2.44 4.56
CA THR A 8 31.69 -3.57 4.64
C THR A 8 31.57 -4.31 5.99
N GLU A 9 31.41 -3.56 7.11
CA GLU A 9 31.18 -4.18 8.43
C GLU A 9 29.88 -5.00 8.48
N ARG A 10 28.90 -4.65 7.66
CA ARG A 10 27.61 -5.36 7.55
C ARG A 10 27.64 -6.51 6.54
N GLY A 11 28.78 -6.83 5.96
CA GLY A 11 28.94 -7.92 5.00
C GLY A 11 28.34 -7.65 3.62
N SER A 12 28.12 -6.37 3.28
CA SER A 12 27.57 -5.94 2.00
C SER A 12 28.59 -5.19 1.15
N ASN A 13 28.24 -4.85 -0.07
CA ASN A 13 29.03 -3.99 -0.95
C ASN A 13 28.15 -2.94 -1.64
N VAL A 14 28.74 -1.88 -2.14
CA VAL A 14 28.02 -0.75 -2.75
C VAL A 14 27.13 -1.18 -3.91
N ARG A 15 27.56 -2.13 -4.73
CA ARG A 15 26.76 -2.64 -5.85
C ARG A 15 25.52 -3.36 -5.38
N THR A 16 25.62 -4.19 -4.34
CA THR A 16 24.51 -4.90 -3.73
C THR A 16 23.50 -3.93 -3.13
N GLU A 17 23.98 -2.90 -2.42
CA GLU A 17 23.11 -1.87 -1.82
C GLU A 17 22.33 -1.07 -2.88
N ILE A 18 22.99 -0.69 -4.00
CA ILE A 18 22.31 0.02 -5.09
C ILE A 18 21.22 -0.88 -5.72
N ILE A 19 21.55 -2.14 -6.01
CA ILE A 19 20.57 -3.08 -6.61
C ILE A 19 19.42 -3.32 -5.64
N ALA A 20 19.70 -3.50 -4.34
CA ALA A 20 18.68 -3.66 -3.32
C ALA A 20 17.78 -2.42 -3.20
N GLY A 21 18.37 -1.22 -3.23
CA GLY A 21 17.63 0.04 -3.20
C GLY A 21 16.72 0.22 -4.42
N LEU A 22 17.21 -0.07 -5.61
CA LEU A 22 16.40 -0.04 -6.83
C LEU A 22 15.27 -1.07 -6.80
N THR A 23 15.54 -2.29 -6.34
CA THR A 23 14.53 -3.33 -6.18
C THR A 23 13.44 -2.89 -5.22
N THR A 24 13.82 -2.32 -4.08
CA THR A 24 12.87 -1.79 -3.09
C THR A 24 12.05 -0.63 -3.67
N PHE A 25 12.70 0.30 -4.37
CA PHE A 25 12.02 1.43 -5.02
C PHE A 25 10.94 0.94 -5.99
N PHE A 26 11.27 0.06 -6.92
CA PHE A 26 10.30 -0.46 -7.88
C PHE A 26 9.19 -1.28 -7.22
N ALA A 27 9.51 -2.06 -6.18
CA ALA A 27 8.51 -2.81 -5.43
C ALA A 27 7.53 -1.91 -4.67
N MET A 28 7.90 -0.67 -4.35
CA MET A 28 7.07 0.29 -3.59
C MET A 28 6.50 1.41 -4.46
N ALA A 29 7.00 1.62 -5.68
CA ALA A 29 6.61 2.74 -6.54
C ALA A 29 5.09 2.78 -6.83
N TYR A 30 4.43 1.62 -6.90
CA TYR A 30 2.99 1.54 -7.13
C TYR A 30 2.17 2.21 -6.01
N ILE A 31 2.70 2.27 -4.78
CA ILE A 31 1.99 2.85 -3.61
C ILE A 31 1.68 4.34 -3.85
N VAL A 32 2.56 5.04 -4.57
CA VAL A 32 2.40 6.46 -4.88
C VAL A 32 1.10 6.75 -5.63
N ILE A 33 0.66 5.84 -6.50
CA ILE A 33 -0.58 5.95 -7.26
C ILE A 33 -1.75 5.29 -6.51
N THR A 34 -1.52 4.13 -5.91
CA THR A 34 -2.57 3.36 -5.25
C THR A 34 -3.07 4.04 -3.98
N ASN A 35 -2.20 4.71 -3.23
CA ASN A 35 -2.57 5.41 -2.01
C ASN A 35 -3.63 6.52 -2.24
N PRO A 36 -3.42 7.50 -3.15
CA PRO A 36 -4.45 8.49 -3.43
C PRO A 36 -5.71 7.88 -4.06
N ASN A 37 -5.58 6.87 -4.93
CA ASN A 37 -6.73 6.19 -5.51
C ASN A 37 -7.65 5.58 -4.44
N GLN A 38 -7.09 4.94 -3.42
CA GLN A 38 -7.89 4.38 -2.32
C GLN A 38 -8.56 5.45 -1.46
N ILE A 39 -7.88 6.59 -1.22
CA ILE A 39 -8.43 7.68 -0.41
C ILE A 39 -9.63 8.36 -1.09
N VAL A 40 -9.68 8.39 -2.42
CA VAL A 40 -10.83 8.93 -3.18
C VAL A 40 -11.74 7.83 -3.74
N SER A 41 -11.55 6.58 -3.34
CA SER A 41 -12.29 5.40 -3.83
C SER A 41 -12.33 5.32 -5.37
N PHE A 42 -11.17 5.55 -6.00
CA PHE A 42 -10.97 5.53 -7.45
C PHE A 42 -11.81 6.53 -8.25
N ASN A 43 -12.46 7.48 -7.59
CA ASN A 43 -13.20 8.56 -8.24
C ASN A 43 -12.38 9.85 -8.21
N THR A 44 -12.04 10.38 -9.38
CA THR A 44 -11.23 11.60 -9.53
C THR A 44 -12.04 12.79 -10.08
N ALA A 45 -13.37 12.71 -10.07
CA ALA A 45 -14.23 13.78 -10.56
C ALA A 45 -14.31 14.96 -9.55
N GLY A 46 -14.29 16.18 -10.07
CA GLY A 46 -14.47 17.39 -9.27
C GLY A 46 -13.46 17.56 -8.13
N ASP A 47 -13.97 17.82 -6.92
CA ASP A 47 -13.15 18.05 -5.73
C ASP A 47 -12.37 16.81 -5.27
N LEU A 48 -12.84 15.59 -5.60
CA LEU A 48 -12.08 14.38 -5.34
C LEU A 48 -10.77 14.33 -6.13
N GLY A 49 -10.73 14.89 -7.35
CA GLY A 49 -9.49 15.04 -8.11
C GLY A 49 -8.49 15.99 -7.45
N ARG A 50 -8.98 17.05 -6.79
CA ARG A 50 -8.13 17.97 -6.01
C ARG A 50 -7.53 17.26 -4.78
N ILE A 51 -8.34 16.47 -4.08
CA ILE A 51 -7.89 15.64 -2.95
C ILE A 51 -6.87 14.61 -3.45
N TRP A 52 -7.13 13.96 -4.57
CA TRP A 52 -6.20 13.00 -5.18
C TRP A 52 -4.82 13.61 -5.41
N ASN A 53 -4.76 14.77 -6.07
CA ASN A 53 -3.49 15.46 -6.32
C ASN A 53 -2.76 15.86 -5.03
N ALA A 54 -3.50 16.36 -4.03
CA ALA A 54 -2.92 16.73 -2.73
C ALA A 54 -2.32 15.52 -2.02
N VAL A 55 -3.04 14.40 -1.98
CA VAL A 55 -2.56 13.15 -1.36
C VAL A 55 -1.37 12.58 -2.14
N TYR A 56 -1.39 12.64 -3.47
CA TYR A 56 -0.29 12.18 -4.32
C TYR A 56 1.02 12.90 -3.96
N VAL A 57 1.00 14.22 -3.97
CA VAL A 57 2.19 15.04 -3.64
C VAL A 57 2.62 14.83 -2.18
N ALA A 58 1.68 14.84 -1.24
CA ALA A 58 1.96 14.63 0.19
C ALA A 58 2.58 13.24 0.45
N SER A 59 2.10 12.20 -0.24
CA SER A 59 2.62 10.84 -0.12
C SER A 59 4.07 10.73 -0.59
N ILE A 60 4.42 11.36 -1.71
CA ILE A 60 5.78 11.40 -2.23
C ILE A 60 6.71 12.12 -1.24
N LEU A 61 6.31 13.32 -0.79
CA LEU A 61 7.13 14.10 0.14
C LEU A 61 7.34 13.35 1.46
N ALA A 62 6.29 12.75 2.02
CA ALA A 62 6.38 11.96 3.25
C ALA A 62 7.30 10.74 3.08
N ALA A 63 7.19 10.02 1.95
CA ALA A 63 8.04 8.88 1.65
C ALA A 63 9.52 9.27 1.50
N VAL A 64 9.80 10.37 0.81
CA VAL A 64 11.18 10.89 0.64
C VAL A 64 11.77 11.31 1.98
N ILE A 65 11.06 12.14 2.75
CA ILE A 65 11.53 12.62 4.06
C ILE A 65 11.73 11.44 5.01
N GLY A 66 10.75 10.52 5.11
CA GLY A 66 10.84 9.36 5.97
C GLY A 66 12.01 8.43 5.61
N THR A 67 12.21 8.17 4.32
CA THR A 67 13.31 7.32 3.84
C THR A 67 14.67 7.98 4.09
N LEU A 68 14.81 9.30 3.86
CA LEU A 68 16.03 10.03 4.15
C LEU A 68 16.35 10.03 5.66
N LEU A 69 15.38 10.23 6.52
CA LEU A 69 15.55 10.14 7.97
C LEU A 69 15.99 8.72 8.39
N MET A 70 15.41 7.68 7.82
CA MET A 70 15.85 6.30 8.08
C MET A 70 17.29 6.05 7.60
N ALA A 71 17.66 6.56 6.43
CA ALA A 71 18.98 6.36 5.87
C ALA A 71 20.06 7.14 6.64
N PHE A 72 19.83 8.42 6.91
CA PHE A 72 20.86 9.29 7.50
C PHE A 72 20.89 9.28 9.02
N TYR A 73 19.73 9.28 9.66
CA TYR A 73 19.63 9.32 11.12
C TYR A 73 19.69 7.93 11.74
N ALA A 74 18.80 7.02 11.32
CA ALA A 74 18.75 5.67 11.86
C ALA A 74 19.82 4.73 11.27
N LYS A 75 20.42 5.10 10.12
CA LYS A 75 21.41 4.29 9.38
C LYS A 75 20.91 2.88 9.07
N MET A 76 19.63 2.78 8.76
CA MET A 76 18.95 1.52 8.44
C MET A 76 18.45 1.51 6.99
N PRO A 77 18.59 0.40 6.26
CA PRO A 77 18.20 0.28 4.85
C PRO A 77 16.70 0.00 4.70
N PHE A 78 15.84 0.81 5.34
CA PHE A 78 14.39 0.69 5.23
C PHE A 78 13.79 1.87 4.48
N ALA A 79 13.15 1.59 3.35
CA ALA A 79 12.33 2.57 2.67
C ALA A 79 11.01 2.77 3.42
N GLN A 80 10.55 4.02 3.46
CA GLN A 80 9.28 4.40 4.08
C GLN A 80 8.25 4.69 3.00
N ALA A 81 7.05 4.18 3.16
CA ALA A 81 5.91 4.49 2.30
C ALA A 81 4.62 4.56 3.11
N CYS A 82 3.58 5.13 2.51
CA CYS A 82 2.27 5.23 3.13
C CYS A 82 1.66 3.85 3.37
N GLY A 83 1.10 3.64 4.55
CA GLY A 83 0.35 2.41 4.86
C GLY A 83 -1.05 2.48 4.27
N MET A 84 -1.41 1.54 3.41
CA MET A 84 -2.69 1.52 2.71
C MET A 84 -3.85 0.88 3.49
N GLY A 85 -3.57 0.27 4.65
CA GLY A 85 -4.54 -0.53 5.39
C GLY A 85 -5.79 0.23 5.87
N LEU A 86 -5.69 1.53 6.10
CA LEU A 86 -6.81 2.34 6.62
C LEU A 86 -7.35 3.35 5.60
N ASN A 87 -6.87 3.35 4.36
CA ASN A 87 -7.28 4.33 3.36
C ASN A 87 -8.77 4.23 3.01
N SER A 88 -9.26 3.02 2.78
CA SER A 88 -10.68 2.79 2.51
C SER A 88 -11.56 3.17 3.72
N PHE A 89 -11.08 2.89 4.93
CA PHE A 89 -11.74 3.35 6.15
C PHE A 89 -11.81 4.88 6.22
N PHE A 90 -10.73 5.56 5.86
CA PHE A 90 -10.71 7.03 5.81
C PHE A 90 -11.76 7.57 4.84
N PHE A 91 -11.85 7.00 3.63
CA PHE A 91 -12.88 7.39 2.67
C PHE A 91 -14.30 7.21 3.23
N VAL A 92 -14.59 6.01 3.74
CA VAL A 92 -15.94 5.67 4.27
C VAL A 92 -16.32 6.50 5.49
N SER A 93 -15.35 6.83 6.35
CA SER A 93 -15.62 7.54 7.61
C SER A 93 -15.71 9.05 7.46
N PHE A 94 -14.99 9.66 6.51
CA PHE A 94 -14.88 11.12 6.42
C PHE A 94 -15.38 11.69 5.09
N ILE A 95 -15.05 11.07 3.96
CA ILE A 95 -15.37 11.58 2.63
C ILE A 95 -16.80 11.19 2.24
N LEU A 96 -17.14 9.92 2.34
CA LEU A 96 -18.45 9.41 1.94
C LEU A 96 -19.62 10.04 2.70
N PRO A 97 -19.57 10.25 4.04
CA PRO A 97 -20.65 10.94 4.75
C PRO A 97 -20.86 12.39 4.30
N ALA A 98 -19.78 13.09 3.93
CA ALA A 98 -19.88 14.45 3.38
C ALA A 98 -20.58 14.42 2.02
N MET A 99 -20.23 13.46 1.16
CA MET A 99 -20.90 13.28 -0.15
C MET A 99 -22.38 12.96 0.00
N ILE A 100 -22.76 12.06 0.91
CA ILE A 100 -24.16 11.65 1.13
C ILE A 100 -24.99 12.80 1.68
N LYS A 101 -24.43 13.61 2.58
CA LYS A 101 -25.11 14.77 3.17
C LYS A 101 -25.15 15.99 2.26
N GLY A 102 -24.51 15.94 1.08
CA GLY A 102 -24.38 17.09 0.19
C GLY A 102 -23.52 18.23 0.78
N SER A 103 -22.69 17.91 1.77
CA SER A 103 -21.71 18.85 2.35
C SER A 103 -20.45 18.91 1.48
N ASP A 104 -19.60 19.93 1.72
CA ASP A 104 -18.34 20.03 1.02
C ASP A 104 -17.43 18.83 1.31
N VAL A 105 -17.07 18.10 0.28
CA VAL A 105 -16.19 16.93 0.34
C VAL A 105 -14.81 17.30 0.88
N ILE A 106 -14.33 18.52 0.57
CA ILE A 106 -13.04 19.03 1.06
C ILE A 106 -13.10 19.24 2.57
N GLU A 107 -14.24 19.66 3.11
CA GLU A 107 -14.41 19.83 4.56
C GLU A 107 -14.36 18.47 5.28
N GLY A 108 -15.02 17.44 4.74
CA GLY A 108 -14.91 16.07 5.23
C GLY A 108 -13.48 15.56 5.23
N TYR A 109 -12.74 15.79 4.15
CA TYR A 109 -11.33 15.46 4.05
C TYR A 109 -10.47 16.19 5.10
N ARG A 110 -10.68 17.51 5.29
CA ARG A 110 -9.98 18.30 6.31
C ARG A 110 -10.23 17.79 7.71
N ALA A 111 -11.47 17.46 8.05
CA ALA A 111 -11.81 16.86 9.34
C ALA A 111 -11.05 15.55 9.59
N GLY A 112 -10.97 14.69 8.59
CA GLY A 112 -10.15 13.48 8.65
C GLY A 112 -8.66 13.75 8.86
N LEU A 113 -8.09 14.76 8.20
CA LEU A 113 -6.68 15.16 8.38
C LEU A 113 -6.39 15.65 9.81
N VAL A 114 -7.31 16.39 10.43
CA VAL A 114 -7.16 16.83 11.84
C VAL A 114 -7.08 15.62 12.77
N ILE A 115 -7.91 14.62 12.56
CA ILE A 115 -7.90 13.40 13.37
C ILE A 115 -6.59 12.63 13.18
N ILE A 116 -6.08 12.53 11.95
CA ILE A 116 -4.78 11.90 11.67
C ILE A 116 -3.65 12.68 12.38
N LEU A 117 -3.67 14.00 12.34
CA LEU A 117 -2.68 14.84 13.01
C LEU A 117 -2.68 14.62 14.52
N VAL A 118 -3.85 14.64 15.15
CA VAL A 118 -3.99 14.38 16.59
C VAL A 118 -3.49 12.98 16.94
N SER A 119 -3.87 11.97 16.15
CA SER A 119 -3.40 10.61 16.32
C SER A 119 -1.87 10.50 16.18
N GLY A 120 -1.28 11.22 15.23
CA GLY A 120 0.17 11.29 15.03
C GLY A 120 0.90 11.92 16.22
N ILE A 121 0.35 12.99 16.81
CA ILE A 121 0.90 13.63 18.01
C ILE A 121 0.84 12.65 19.19
N ILE A 122 -0.29 11.99 19.41
CA ILE A 122 -0.44 10.98 20.49
C ILE A 122 0.58 9.85 20.29
N PHE A 123 0.73 9.36 19.06
CA PHE A 123 1.70 8.32 18.74
C PHE A 123 3.15 8.75 19.02
N LEU A 124 3.48 9.98 18.70
CA LEU A 124 4.80 10.56 18.99
C LEU A 124 5.06 10.63 20.50
N LEU A 125 4.09 11.12 21.28
CA LEU A 125 4.18 11.16 22.74
C LEU A 125 4.37 9.76 23.34
N LEU A 126 3.61 8.76 22.87
CA LEU A 126 3.75 7.37 23.28
C LEU A 126 5.14 6.80 22.94
N SER A 127 5.71 7.21 21.81
CA SER A 127 7.04 6.77 21.40
C SER A 127 8.14 7.40 22.26
N VAL A 128 8.06 8.69 22.57
CA VAL A 128 9.05 9.41 23.40
C VAL A 128 9.01 8.91 24.85
N THR A 129 7.83 8.62 25.40
CA THR A 129 7.70 8.10 26.77
C THR A 129 8.09 6.64 26.92
N GLY A 130 8.42 5.94 25.82
CA GLY A 130 8.76 4.52 25.83
C GLY A 130 7.59 3.57 26.15
N LEU A 131 6.38 4.12 26.30
CA LEU A 131 5.17 3.34 26.60
C LEU A 131 4.85 2.38 25.44
N ARG A 132 5.16 2.75 24.21
CA ARG A 132 5.04 1.88 23.04
C ARG A 132 5.79 0.56 23.19
N SER A 133 7.02 0.57 23.73
CA SER A 133 7.80 -0.64 23.98
C SER A 133 7.17 -1.53 25.05
N LYS A 134 6.58 -0.94 26.09
CA LYS A 134 5.87 -1.68 27.13
C LYS A 134 4.63 -2.36 26.57
N ILE A 135 3.82 -1.65 25.77
CA ILE A 135 2.63 -2.21 25.10
C ILE A 135 3.04 -3.35 24.16
N ALA A 136 4.08 -3.15 23.33
CA ALA A 136 4.55 -4.18 22.41
C ALA A 136 5.07 -5.45 23.13
N ARG A 137 5.67 -5.31 24.32
CA ARG A 137 6.10 -6.45 25.13
C ARG A 137 4.94 -7.13 25.87
N ALA A 138 3.88 -6.42 26.18
CA ALA A 138 2.69 -6.97 26.81
C ALA A 138 1.87 -7.87 25.88
N LEU A 139 2.03 -7.72 24.56
CA LEU A 139 1.34 -8.55 23.58
C LEU A 139 1.95 -9.96 23.53
N PRO A 140 1.13 -11.03 23.65
CA PRO A 140 1.58 -12.41 23.48
C PRO A 140 2.16 -12.66 22.09
N ASP A 141 3.13 -13.55 21.97
CA ASP A 141 3.79 -13.83 20.67
C ASP A 141 2.85 -14.45 19.64
N CYS A 142 1.85 -15.22 20.08
CA CYS A 142 0.81 -15.73 19.19
C CYS A 142 0.01 -14.60 18.53
N LEU A 143 -0.31 -13.54 19.28
CA LEU A 143 -1.04 -12.38 18.76
C LEU A 143 -0.19 -11.58 17.78
N LYS A 144 1.11 -11.38 18.06
CA LYS A 144 2.04 -10.71 17.15
C LYS A 144 2.12 -11.44 15.80
N LYS A 145 2.20 -12.76 15.82
CA LYS A 145 2.22 -13.59 14.61
C LYS A 145 0.89 -13.52 13.85
N ALA A 146 -0.24 -13.57 14.57
CA ALA A 146 -1.58 -13.47 13.99
C ALA A 146 -1.82 -12.11 13.33
N ILE A 147 -1.37 -10.99 13.96
CA ILE A 147 -1.46 -9.65 13.38
C ILE A 147 -0.70 -9.56 12.07
N SER A 148 0.53 -10.10 12.01
CA SER A 148 1.34 -10.08 10.79
C SER A 148 0.68 -10.86 9.65
N ALA A 149 0.14 -12.04 9.94
CA ALA A 149 -0.60 -12.84 8.97
C ALA A 149 -1.89 -12.13 8.52
N GLY A 150 -2.64 -11.54 9.48
CA GLY A 150 -3.86 -10.79 9.19
C GLY A 150 -3.62 -9.58 8.30
N ILE A 151 -2.55 -8.81 8.53
CA ILE A 151 -2.18 -7.69 7.66
C ILE A 151 -1.86 -8.18 6.24
N GLY A 152 -1.12 -9.28 6.10
CA GLY A 152 -0.81 -9.86 4.79
C GLY A 152 -2.06 -10.27 4.02
N LEU A 153 -2.99 -10.98 4.67
CA LEU A 153 -4.28 -11.38 4.09
C LEU A 153 -5.14 -10.17 3.72
N PHE A 154 -5.16 -9.14 4.55
CA PHE A 154 -5.90 -7.91 4.30
C PHE A 154 -5.37 -7.17 3.06
N ILE A 155 -4.05 -7.04 2.92
CA ILE A 155 -3.41 -6.44 1.74
C ILE A 155 -3.72 -7.26 0.49
N ALA A 156 -3.66 -8.58 0.57
CA ALA A 156 -4.02 -9.47 -0.53
C ALA A 156 -5.49 -9.30 -0.95
N PHE A 157 -6.40 -9.21 0.02
CA PHE A 157 -7.82 -8.97 -0.23
C PHE A 157 -8.07 -7.65 -0.96
N ILE A 158 -7.44 -6.54 -0.50
CA ILE A 158 -7.51 -5.25 -1.18
C ILE A 158 -6.94 -5.34 -2.60
N GLY A 159 -5.82 -6.03 -2.78
CA GLY A 159 -5.22 -6.27 -4.09
C GLY A 159 -6.20 -6.97 -5.03
N PHE A 160 -6.85 -8.03 -4.58
CA PHE A 160 -7.86 -8.76 -5.38
C PHE A 160 -9.10 -7.93 -5.69
N GLN A 161 -9.52 -7.04 -4.79
CA GLN A 161 -10.61 -6.09 -5.07
C GLN A 161 -10.20 -5.07 -6.13
N ASN A 162 -9.00 -4.50 -6.04
CA ASN A 162 -8.51 -3.48 -6.98
C ASN A 162 -8.40 -4.00 -8.42
N VAL A 163 -8.07 -5.27 -8.57
CA VAL A 163 -7.96 -5.92 -9.89
C VAL A 163 -9.30 -6.47 -10.37
N GLY A 164 -10.35 -6.43 -9.53
CA GLY A 164 -11.68 -6.91 -9.87
C GLY A 164 -11.86 -8.43 -9.77
N ILE A 165 -10.91 -9.16 -9.18
CA ILE A 165 -11.07 -10.60 -8.89
C ILE A 165 -12.17 -10.79 -7.85
N ILE A 166 -12.18 -9.95 -6.82
CA ILE A 166 -13.23 -9.88 -5.80
C ILE A 166 -14.07 -8.64 -6.06
N GLN A 167 -15.36 -8.82 -6.28
CA GLN A 167 -16.34 -7.78 -6.55
C GLN A 167 -17.37 -7.72 -5.43
N ALA A 168 -17.94 -6.52 -5.18
CA ALA A 168 -19.02 -6.38 -4.23
C ALA A 168 -20.29 -7.05 -4.77
N ASN A 169 -21.00 -7.77 -3.90
CA ASN A 169 -22.29 -8.38 -4.20
C ASN A 169 -23.29 -8.03 -3.10
N GLN A 170 -24.50 -7.61 -3.49
CA GLN A 170 -25.54 -7.17 -2.57
C GLN A 170 -26.03 -8.28 -1.63
N TYR A 171 -25.95 -9.54 -2.07
CA TYR A 171 -26.49 -10.68 -1.34
C TYR A 171 -25.44 -11.44 -0.52
N THR A 172 -24.23 -11.57 -1.07
CA THR A 172 -23.15 -12.38 -0.49
C THR A 172 -21.97 -11.55 0.01
N LEU A 173 -22.10 -10.20 0.01
CA LEU A 173 -21.08 -9.20 0.32
C LEU A 173 -19.97 -9.16 -0.73
N VAL A 174 -19.46 -10.30 -1.15
CA VAL A 174 -18.41 -10.43 -2.17
C VAL A 174 -18.71 -11.58 -3.12
N GLN A 175 -18.29 -11.43 -4.37
CA GLN A 175 -18.35 -12.48 -5.39
C GLN A 175 -17.05 -12.52 -6.17
N PHE A 176 -16.77 -13.64 -6.81
CA PHE A 176 -15.68 -13.77 -7.76
C PHE A 176 -16.06 -13.13 -9.09
N VAL A 177 -15.08 -12.68 -9.86
CA VAL A 177 -15.31 -12.11 -11.20
C VAL A 177 -16.08 -13.10 -12.09
N ASP A 178 -17.17 -12.63 -12.69
CA ASP A 178 -17.95 -13.42 -13.64
C ASP A 178 -17.30 -13.34 -15.02
N ILE A 179 -16.49 -14.36 -15.34
CA ILE A 179 -15.77 -14.46 -16.61
C ILE A 179 -16.76 -14.76 -17.76
N HIS A 180 -17.79 -15.58 -17.50
CA HIS A 180 -18.76 -15.96 -18.51
C HIS A 180 -19.65 -14.79 -18.92
N GLY A 181 -20.21 -14.09 -17.94
CA GLY A 181 -20.99 -12.88 -18.19
C GLY A 181 -20.17 -11.76 -18.83
N ALA A 182 -18.88 -11.66 -18.50
CA ALA A 182 -17.97 -10.68 -19.12
C ALA A 182 -17.72 -11.00 -20.61
N LEU A 183 -17.69 -12.26 -21.01
CA LEU A 183 -17.59 -12.69 -22.41
C LEU A 183 -18.88 -12.38 -23.19
N GLU A 184 -20.03 -12.70 -22.63
CA GLU A 184 -21.33 -12.45 -23.26
C GLU A 184 -21.62 -10.95 -23.44
N ASN A 185 -21.28 -10.14 -22.44
CA ASN A 185 -21.51 -8.69 -22.47
C ASN A 185 -20.41 -7.89 -23.19
N GLY A 186 -19.38 -8.54 -23.75
CA GLY A 186 -18.28 -7.87 -24.44
C GLY A 186 -17.35 -7.04 -23.52
N THR A 187 -17.48 -7.19 -22.20
CA THR A 187 -16.68 -6.45 -21.21
C THR A 187 -15.42 -7.21 -20.74
N PHE A 188 -15.12 -8.33 -21.40
CA PHE A 188 -14.00 -9.22 -21.03
C PHE A 188 -12.68 -8.47 -20.89
N LYS A 189 -12.35 -7.56 -21.81
CA LYS A 189 -11.10 -6.79 -21.79
C LYS A 189 -11.02 -5.82 -20.60
N ALA A 190 -12.16 -5.31 -20.14
CA ALA A 190 -12.19 -4.32 -19.07
C ALA A 190 -12.28 -4.96 -17.65
N THR A 191 -12.85 -6.15 -17.53
CA THR A 191 -13.15 -6.75 -16.22
C THR A 191 -12.40 -8.07 -16.00
N ALA A 192 -12.51 -9.03 -16.89
CA ALA A 192 -11.95 -10.36 -16.71
C ALA A 192 -10.46 -10.45 -17.06
N LEU A 193 -10.02 -9.74 -18.10
CA LEU A 193 -8.62 -9.77 -18.53
C LEU A 193 -7.64 -9.25 -17.46
N PRO A 194 -7.88 -8.07 -16.82
CA PRO A 194 -7.01 -7.62 -15.72
C PRO A 194 -6.95 -8.60 -14.55
N ALA A 195 -8.08 -9.23 -14.20
CA ALA A 195 -8.15 -10.23 -13.15
C ALA A 195 -7.30 -11.48 -13.48
N LEU A 196 -7.39 -11.97 -14.71
CA LEU A 196 -6.59 -13.12 -15.17
C LEU A 196 -5.09 -12.79 -15.24
N LEU A 197 -4.74 -11.60 -15.73
CA LEU A 197 -3.33 -11.15 -15.77
C LEU A 197 -2.75 -11.02 -14.36
N ALA A 198 -3.51 -10.54 -13.40
CA ALA A 198 -3.05 -10.47 -12.01
C ALA A 198 -2.85 -11.85 -11.39
N LEU A 199 -3.75 -12.81 -11.66
CA LEU A 199 -3.57 -14.20 -11.21
C LEU A 199 -2.32 -14.83 -11.84
N LEU A 200 -2.09 -14.60 -13.13
CA LEU A 200 -0.87 -15.05 -13.81
C LEU A 200 0.38 -14.42 -13.20
N GLY A 201 0.34 -13.11 -12.91
CA GLY A 201 1.43 -12.40 -12.24
C GLY A 201 1.72 -12.98 -10.85
N PHE A 202 0.70 -13.26 -10.08
CA PHE A 202 0.84 -13.88 -8.75
C PHE A 202 1.45 -15.28 -8.83
N LEU A 203 0.98 -16.12 -9.77
CA LEU A 203 1.56 -17.45 -10.01
C LEU A 203 3.01 -17.35 -10.47
N LEU A 204 3.33 -16.39 -11.34
CA LEU A 204 4.69 -16.17 -11.82
C LEU A 204 5.63 -15.79 -10.66
N ILE A 205 5.19 -14.91 -9.74
CA ILE A 205 5.95 -14.59 -8.52
C ILE A 205 6.23 -15.87 -7.72
N ALA A 206 5.20 -16.68 -7.45
CA ALA A 206 5.33 -17.90 -6.65
C ALA A 206 6.30 -18.92 -7.30
N VAL A 207 6.24 -19.06 -8.62
CA VAL A 207 7.14 -19.94 -9.37
C VAL A 207 8.58 -19.43 -9.33
N LEU A 208 8.81 -18.13 -9.62
CA LEU A 208 10.14 -17.53 -9.60
C LEU A 208 10.77 -17.56 -8.19
N GLU A 209 9.96 -17.37 -7.15
CA GLU A 209 10.43 -17.44 -5.77
C GLU A 209 10.83 -18.87 -5.37
N LYS A 210 10.07 -19.88 -5.82
CA LYS A 210 10.44 -21.29 -5.64
C LYS A 210 11.80 -21.61 -6.27
N PHE A 211 12.10 -21.01 -7.42
CA PHE A 211 13.41 -21.13 -8.08
C PHE A 211 14.48 -20.19 -7.50
N LYS A 212 14.18 -19.46 -6.42
CA LYS A 212 15.09 -18.49 -5.76
C LYS A 212 15.66 -17.43 -6.70
N VAL A 213 14.90 -17.02 -7.70
CA VAL A 213 15.28 -15.96 -8.63
C VAL A 213 15.24 -14.62 -7.92
N LYS A 214 16.38 -13.93 -7.89
CA LYS A 214 16.46 -12.58 -7.29
C LYS A 214 15.65 -11.58 -8.12
N GLY A 215 14.74 -10.86 -7.47
CA GLY A 215 13.88 -9.88 -8.15
C GLY A 215 12.63 -10.47 -8.80
N SER A 216 12.14 -11.64 -8.34
CA SER A 216 10.94 -12.34 -8.81
C SER A 216 9.72 -11.40 -8.96
N VAL A 217 9.51 -10.51 -7.99
CA VAL A 217 8.42 -9.53 -8.01
C VAL A 217 8.56 -8.54 -9.18
N LEU A 218 9.78 -8.00 -9.40
CA LEU A 218 10.03 -7.05 -10.50
C LEU A 218 9.84 -7.69 -11.87
N ILE A 219 10.36 -8.90 -12.02
CA ILE A 219 10.23 -9.67 -13.28
C ILE A 219 8.75 -9.94 -13.57
N SER A 220 7.99 -10.32 -12.56
CA SER A 220 6.56 -10.58 -12.71
C SER A 220 5.76 -9.32 -13.05
N ILE A 221 6.02 -8.20 -12.35
CA ILE A 221 5.39 -6.90 -12.66
C ILE A 221 5.73 -6.51 -14.11
N GLY A 222 7.01 -6.58 -14.50
CA GLY A 222 7.44 -6.26 -15.86
C GLY A 222 6.78 -7.13 -16.92
N ALA A 223 6.72 -8.44 -16.69
CA ALA A 223 6.07 -9.38 -17.60
C ALA A 223 4.58 -9.10 -17.79
N VAL A 224 3.84 -8.87 -16.69
CA VAL A 224 2.40 -8.58 -16.74
C VAL A 224 2.10 -7.19 -17.33
N THR A 225 3.02 -6.22 -17.18
CA THR A 225 2.84 -4.87 -17.74
C THR A 225 3.00 -4.84 -19.26
N VAL A 226 3.79 -5.76 -19.82
CA VAL A 226 4.03 -5.85 -21.27
C VAL A 226 2.93 -6.68 -21.98
N LEU A 227 2.20 -7.53 -21.28
CA LEU A 227 1.08 -8.33 -21.78
C LEU A 227 -0.22 -7.50 -21.87
#